data_58eed7284cbf05364c65e869b713c4a2
#
_entry.id   58eed7284cbf05364c65e869b713c4a2
#
_cell.length_a   1.000
_cell.length_b   1.000
_cell.length_c   1.000
_cell.angle_alpha   90.00
_cell.angle_beta   90.00
_cell.angle_gamma   90.00
#
_symmetry.space_group_name_H-M   'P 1'
#
loop_
_entity.id
_entity.type
_entity.pdbx_description
1 polymer ?
#
loop_
_entity_poly.entity_id
_entity_poly.type
_entity_poly.pdbx_seq_one_letter_code
_entity_poly.pdbx_strand_id
1 'polypeptide(L)'
;MKNRNIMFTRSVPKMSKAPLFRSVLALGIVALIMQVSLPRAQAYDLSSLNGSYADFNSGLAPVSPGGPHRPVPISAYLPLYAAGLWTFDGAGGLTTRLVFNFGGGFIFGENWDLSLTGTYTVNADGTGTMTFAGIRRRHFVIGAGGNELKYIGTAASEVTAGSMVRQ
;
A
#
# COMPACT_ATOMS: atom_id res chain seq x y z
N MET A 1 46.97 -87.73 10.97
CA MET A 1 46.12 -86.61 11.38
C MET A 1 46.77 -85.30 10.88
N LYS A 2 46.10 -84.60 9.90
CA LYS A 2 46.67 -83.46 9.17
C LYS A 2 45.80 -82.22 9.45
N ASN A 3 46.32 -81.36 10.39
CA ASN A 3 45.62 -80.09 10.70
C ASN A 3 45.76 -79.10 9.51
N ARG A 4 44.62 -78.61 9.00
CA ARG A 4 44.56 -77.51 8.03
C ARG A 4 44.17 -76.26 8.81
N ASN A 5 45.09 -75.30 8.93
CA ASN A 5 44.84 -73.96 9.40
C ASN A 5 44.18 -73.17 8.24
N ILE A 6 42.98 -72.76 8.41
CA ILE A 6 42.27 -71.84 7.49
C ILE A 6 42.50 -70.40 7.98
N MET A 7 43.30 -69.66 7.23
CA MET A 7 43.50 -68.22 7.47
C MET A 7 42.35 -67.47 6.85
N PHE A 8 41.49 -66.80 7.64
CA PHE A 8 40.49 -65.84 7.19
C PHE A 8 41.15 -64.48 7.04
N THR A 9 41.36 -64.04 5.80
CA THR A 9 41.72 -62.64 5.50
C THR A 9 40.47 -61.83 5.47
N ARG A 10 40.29 -60.96 6.47
CA ARG A 10 39.25 -59.93 6.51
C ARG A 10 39.65 -58.77 5.57
N SER A 11 38.94 -58.62 4.45
CA SER A 11 39.04 -57.44 3.60
C SER A 11 38.25 -56.29 4.24
N VAL A 12 38.92 -55.20 4.59
CA VAL A 12 38.32 -53.97 5.08
C VAL A 12 37.79 -53.18 3.87
N PRO A 13 36.51 -52.83 3.79
CA PRO A 13 36.03 -52.03 2.67
C PRO A 13 36.58 -50.60 2.76
N LYS A 14 37.20 -50.15 1.67
CA LYS A 14 37.65 -48.77 1.48
C LYS A 14 36.40 -47.86 1.43
N MET A 15 36.15 -47.12 2.51
CA MET A 15 35.12 -46.08 2.51
C MET A 15 35.55 -44.95 1.57
N SER A 16 34.82 -44.82 0.46
CA SER A 16 34.95 -43.71 -0.48
C SER A 16 34.37 -42.43 0.17
N LYS A 17 35.24 -41.45 0.48
CA LYS A 17 34.89 -40.17 1.10
C LYS A 17 34.24 -39.15 0.10
N ALA A 18 33.94 -39.56 -1.12
CA ALA A 18 33.54 -38.66 -2.19
C ALA A 18 32.07 -38.19 -2.20
N PRO A 19 31.03 -38.89 -1.66
CA PRO A 19 29.65 -38.42 -1.81
C PRO A 19 29.20 -37.31 -0.85
N LEU A 20 29.85 -37.21 0.33
CA LEU A 20 29.43 -36.20 1.35
C LEU A 20 29.71 -34.75 0.94
N PHE A 21 30.84 -34.52 0.25
CA PHE A 21 31.21 -33.14 -0.16
C PHE A 21 30.32 -32.58 -1.27
N ARG A 22 29.84 -33.45 -2.20
CA ARG A 22 28.93 -33.01 -3.26
C ARG A 22 27.53 -32.68 -2.74
N SER A 23 27.03 -33.39 -1.75
CA SER A 23 25.73 -33.16 -1.14
C SER A 23 25.68 -31.85 -0.31
N VAL A 24 26.76 -31.53 0.40
CA VAL A 24 26.84 -30.27 1.18
C VAL A 24 26.94 -29.07 0.26
N LEU A 25 27.66 -29.17 -0.87
CA LEU A 25 27.72 -28.07 -1.85
C LEU A 25 26.36 -27.80 -2.52
N ALA A 26 25.62 -28.85 -2.86
CA ALA A 26 24.30 -28.74 -3.49
C ALA A 26 23.27 -28.10 -2.53
N LEU A 27 23.27 -28.47 -1.24
CA LEU A 27 22.43 -27.85 -0.22
C LEU A 27 22.79 -26.37 0.02
N GLY A 28 24.06 -26.02 0.01
CA GLY A 28 24.52 -24.64 0.16
C GLY A 28 24.04 -23.73 -0.99
N ILE A 29 24.07 -24.21 -2.23
CA ILE A 29 23.63 -23.47 -3.41
C ILE A 29 22.11 -23.29 -3.39
N VAL A 30 21.33 -24.30 -3.01
CA VAL A 30 19.86 -24.19 -2.89
C VAL A 30 19.46 -23.19 -1.80
N ALA A 31 20.12 -23.18 -0.66
CA ALA A 31 19.88 -22.21 0.40
C ALA A 31 20.23 -20.78 -0.02
N LEU A 32 21.30 -20.60 -0.79
CA LEU A 32 21.70 -19.28 -1.32
C LEU A 32 20.71 -18.75 -2.36
N ILE A 33 20.20 -19.62 -3.23
CA ILE A 33 19.20 -19.25 -4.25
C ILE A 33 17.86 -18.89 -3.59
N MET A 34 17.45 -19.58 -2.52
CA MET A 34 16.24 -19.23 -1.78
C MET A 34 16.32 -17.87 -1.06
N GLN A 35 17.49 -17.47 -0.61
CA GLN A 35 17.67 -16.15 0.01
C GLN A 35 17.58 -14.99 -0.98
N VAL A 36 17.93 -15.20 -2.25
CA VAL A 36 17.85 -14.17 -3.29
C VAL A 36 16.42 -13.98 -3.80
N SER A 37 15.52 -14.93 -3.58
CA SER A 37 14.17 -14.95 -4.15
C SER A 37 13.07 -14.41 -3.25
N LEU A 38 13.38 -13.99 -2.02
CA LEU A 38 12.36 -13.35 -1.19
C LEU A 38 12.12 -11.93 -1.70
N PRO A 39 10.88 -11.61 -2.16
CA PRO A 39 10.56 -10.24 -2.50
C PRO A 39 10.80 -9.38 -1.26
N ARG A 40 11.76 -8.47 -1.33
CA ARG A 40 11.90 -7.45 -0.30
C ARG A 40 10.59 -6.70 -0.25
N ALA A 41 9.90 -6.75 0.87
CA ALA A 41 8.77 -5.86 1.12
C ALA A 41 9.27 -4.43 0.87
N GLN A 42 8.68 -3.76 -0.12
CA GLN A 42 9.01 -2.37 -0.41
C GLN A 42 8.54 -1.55 0.78
N ALA A 43 9.47 -0.94 1.50
CA ALA A 43 9.12 0.03 2.51
C ALA A 43 8.70 1.33 1.82
N TYR A 44 7.52 1.81 2.15
CA TYR A 44 7.02 3.09 1.66
C TYR A 44 7.47 4.24 2.56
N ASP A 45 7.55 5.42 1.99
CA ASP A 45 7.82 6.69 2.69
C ASP A 45 7.12 7.86 1.96
N LEU A 46 7.34 9.09 2.41
CA LEU A 46 6.75 10.27 1.78
C LEU A 46 7.08 10.38 0.30
N SER A 47 8.30 10.01 -0.11
CA SER A 47 8.76 10.09 -1.50
C SER A 47 8.06 9.10 -2.44
N SER A 48 7.42 8.07 -1.88
CA SER A 48 6.60 7.11 -2.62
C SER A 48 5.40 7.77 -3.29
N LEU A 49 4.96 8.92 -2.76
CA LEU A 49 3.92 9.76 -3.34
C LEU A 49 4.53 11.08 -3.81
N ASN A 50 4.90 11.12 -5.09
CA ASN A 50 5.42 12.32 -5.74
C ASN A 50 4.81 12.45 -7.13
N GLY A 51 4.25 13.61 -7.46
CA GLY A 51 3.60 13.89 -8.74
C GLY A 51 2.08 13.96 -8.65
N SER A 52 1.43 13.92 -9.80
CA SER A 52 -0.02 14.17 -9.94
C SER A 52 -0.79 12.86 -10.07
N TYR A 53 -1.97 12.84 -9.46
CA TYR A 53 -2.90 11.70 -9.43
C TYR A 53 -4.30 12.17 -9.81
N ALA A 54 -4.92 11.49 -10.76
CA ALA A 54 -6.33 11.66 -11.06
C ALA A 54 -7.17 10.98 -9.99
N ASP A 55 -8.11 11.69 -9.41
CA ASP A 55 -9.00 11.27 -8.33
C ASP A 55 -10.42 11.11 -8.83
N PHE A 56 -11.08 10.04 -8.40
CA PHE A 56 -12.52 9.93 -8.43
C PHE A 56 -13.01 9.38 -7.09
N ASN A 57 -13.97 10.08 -6.50
CA ASN A 57 -14.58 9.64 -5.26
C ASN A 57 -16.10 9.81 -5.26
N SER A 58 -16.74 9.01 -4.42
CA SER A 58 -18.17 9.06 -4.21
C SER A 58 -18.50 8.79 -2.74
N GLY A 59 -19.69 9.15 -2.35
CA GLY A 59 -20.16 8.91 -0.99
C GLY A 59 -21.39 9.70 -0.63
N LEU A 60 -21.52 9.98 0.64
CA LEU A 60 -22.60 10.77 1.22
C LEU A 60 -21.99 11.90 2.05
N ALA A 61 -22.54 13.08 1.91
CA ALA A 61 -22.17 14.23 2.74
C ALA A 61 -23.41 14.89 3.34
N PRO A 62 -23.32 15.44 4.55
CA PRO A 62 -24.47 16.05 5.21
C PRO A 62 -24.89 17.36 4.54
N VAL A 63 -26.19 17.58 4.41
CA VAL A 63 -26.78 18.81 3.84
C VAL A 63 -26.47 20.06 4.67
N SER A 64 -26.35 19.88 5.98
CA SER A 64 -25.97 20.94 6.89
C SER A 64 -24.71 20.54 7.62
N PRO A 65 -23.67 21.35 7.63
CA PRO A 65 -22.53 21.08 8.47
C PRO A 65 -22.96 21.19 9.94
N GLY A 66 -23.49 20.09 10.47
CA GLY A 66 -23.36 19.88 11.90
C GLY A 66 -21.89 20.07 12.20
N GLY A 67 -21.53 20.85 13.23
CA GLY A 67 -20.13 21.10 13.55
C GLY A 67 -19.33 19.78 13.54
N PRO A 68 -18.01 19.81 13.37
CA PRO A 68 -17.13 18.69 12.95
C PRO A 68 -17.20 17.41 13.81
N HIS A 69 -18.06 17.34 14.80
CA HIS A 69 -18.13 16.23 15.75
C HIS A 69 -19.57 15.84 16.15
N ARG A 70 -20.61 16.32 15.45
CA ARG A 70 -22.00 15.93 15.75
C ARG A 70 -22.50 14.90 14.73
N PRO A 71 -23.00 13.74 15.18
CA PRO A 71 -23.72 12.80 14.32
C PRO A 71 -24.91 13.52 13.68
N VAL A 72 -25.04 13.39 12.37
CA VAL A 72 -26.18 13.93 11.60
C VAL A 72 -27.12 12.76 11.29
N PRO A 73 -28.44 12.92 11.40
CA PRO A 73 -29.39 11.88 10.98
C PRO A 73 -29.15 11.50 9.52
N ILE A 74 -29.28 10.21 9.20
CA ILE A 74 -29.00 9.70 7.83
C ILE A 74 -29.87 10.38 6.76
N SER A 75 -31.04 10.82 7.10
CA SER A 75 -31.95 11.59 6.25
C SER A 75 -31.42 12.97 5.84
N ALA A 76 -30.37 13.45 6.49
CA ALA A 76 -29.72 14.72 6.18
C ALA A 76 -28.48 14.56 5.27
N TYR A 77 -28.26 13.38 4.71
CA TYR A 77 -27.17 13.13 3.78
C TYR A 77 -27.65 13.17 2.33
N LEU A 78 -26.82 13.73 1.48
CA LEU A 78 -27.00 13.71 0.02
C LEU A 78 -25.83 12.99 -0.65
N PRO A 79 -26.06 12.39 -1.82
CA PRO A 79 -25.00 11.84 -2.65
C PRO A 79 -23.95 12.89 -2.99
N LEU A 80 -22.68 12.51 -2.87
CA LEU A 80 -21.52 13.29 -3.28
C LEU A 80 -20.72 12.51 -4.31
N TYR A 81 -20.38 13.19 -5.41
CA TYR A 81 -19.41 12.73 -6.39
C TYR A 81 -18.37 13.82 -6.58
N ALA A 82 -17.11 13.44 -6.67
CA ALA A 82 -16.05 14.38 -6.99
C ALA A 82 -15.04 13.75 -7.95
N ALA A 83 -14.50 14.59 -8.81
CA ALA A 83 -13.34 14.28 -9.61
C ALA A 83 -12.28 15.35 -9.38
N GLY A 84 -11.00 14.99 -9.50
CA GLY A 84 -9.95 15.94 -9.23
C GLY A 84 -8.55 15.53 -9.65
N LEU A 85 -7.68 16.49 -9.54
CA LEU A 85 -6.24 16.30 -9.65
C LEU A 85 -5.61 16.58 -8.29
N TRP A 86 -4.87 15.60 -7.78
CA TRP A 86 -4.11 15.70 -6.53
C TRP A 86 -2.64 15.68 -6.87
N THR A 87 -1.88 16.62 -6.35
CA THR A 87 -0.43 16.68 -6.53
C THR A 87 0.25 16.55 -5.18
N PHE A 88 1.08 15.54 -5.05
CA PHE A 88 1.92 15.25 -3.88
C PHE A 88 3.35 15.70 -4.16
N ASP A 89 4.00 16.37 -3.22
CA ASP A 89 5.34 16.93 -3.37
C ASP A 89 6.48 15.96 -3.01
N GLY A 90 6.16 14.76 -2.54
CA GLY A 90 7.14 13.79 -2.05
C GLY A 90 7.72 14.11 -0.67
N ALA A 91 7.28 15.19 -0.03
CA ALA A 91 7.82 15.69 1.24
C ALA A 91 6.74 15.89 2.33
N GLY A 92 5.48 15.52 2.04
CA GLY A 92 4.37 15.59 2.99
C GLY A 92 3.36 16.69 2.70
N GLY A 93 3.59 17.50 1.67
CA GLY A 93 2.65 18.50 1.19
C GLY A 93 1.81 18.02 0.02
N LEU A 94 0.56 18.45 -0.07
CA LEU A 94 -0.33 18.18 -1.19
C LEU A 94 -1.14 19.40 -1.61
N THR A 95 -1.53 19.42 -2.89
CA THR A 95 -2.48 20.37 -3.45
C THR A 95 -3.53 19.65 -4.25
N THR A 96 -4.74 20.20 -4.35
CA THR A 96 -5.83 19.60 -5.12
C THR A 96 -6.51 20.61 -6.01
N ARG A 97 -7.07 20.13 -7.14
CA ARG A 97 -8.05 20.84 -7.97
C ARG A 97 -9.25 19.93 -8.17
N LEU A 98 -10.41 20.33 -7.72
CA LEU A 98 -11.57 19.46 -7.56
C LEU A 98 -12.82 20.08 -8.19
N VAL A 99 -13.71 19.20 -8.66
CA VAL A 99 -15.10 19.50 -8.99
C VAL A 99 -16.00 18.58 -8.17
N PHE A 100 -17.04 19.14 -7.57
CA PHE A 100 -18.00 18.41 -6.75
C PHE A 100 -19.42 18.50 -7.31
N ASN A 101 -20.07 17.35 -7.42
CA ASN A 101 -21.52 17.25 -7.54
C ASN A 101 -22.09 16.79 -6.20
N PHE A 102 -22.97 17.57 -5.61
CA PHE A 102 -23.58 17.30 -4.32
C PHE A 102 -25.08 17.39 -4.46
N GLY A 103 -25.78 16.27 -4.27
CA GLY A 103 -27.23 16.20 -4.40
C GLY A 103 -27.76 16.56 -5.77
N GLY A 104 -26.97 16.44 -6.83
CA GLY A 104 -27.33 16.79 -8.20
C GLY A 104 -26.93 18.20 -8.64
N GLY A 105 -26.26 18.99 -7.78
CA GLY A 105 -25.76 20.34 -8.10
C GLY A 105 -24.25 20.47 -7.92
N PHE A 106 -23.62 21.35 -8.70
CA PHE A 106 -22.20 21.72 -8.51
C PHE A 106 -22.07 22.79 -7.43
N ILE A 107 -21.30 22.50 -6.36
CA ILE A 107 -21.27 23.39 -5.19
C ILE A 107 -20.30 24.56 -5.38
N PHE A 108 -19.23 24.40 -6.10
CA PHE A 108 -18.20 25.43 -6.32
C PHE A 108 -18.02 25.77 -7.79
N GLY A 109 -19.10 25.60 -8.59
CA GLY A 109 -19.08 25.77 -10.03
C GLY A 109 -18.57 24.53 -10.78
N GLU A 110 -18.72 24.55 -12.09
CA GLU A 110 -18.32 23.48 -13.01
C GLU A 110 -16.84 23.57 -13.42
N ASN A 111 -16.21 24.69 -13.11
CA ASN A 111 -14.82 24.96 -13.46
C ASN A 111 -13.89 24.45 -12.34
N TRP A 112 -12.86 23.77 -12.66
CA TRP A 112 -11.85 23.20 -11.75
C TRP A 112 -11.21 24.20 -10.76
N ASP A 113 -12.02 25.12 -10.21
CA ASP A 113 -11.55 26.30 -9.46
C ASP A 113 -11.33 26.03 -7.97
N LEU A 114 -11.90 24.93 -7.46
CA LEU A 114 -11.67 24.60 -6.07
C LEU A 114 -10.26 24.02 -5.89
N SER A 115 -9.36 24.86 -5.41
CA SER A 115 -8.02 24.48 -5.03
C SER A 115 -7.90 24.40 -3.50
N LEU A 116 -7.40 23.29 -3.00
CA LEU A 116 -7.15 23.08 -1.57
C LEU A 116 -5.69 22.65 -1.37
N THR A 117 -5.14 23.03 -0.23
CA THR A 117 -3.82 22.59 0.22
C THR A 117 -3.96 21.68 1.43
N GLY A 118 -2.97 20.84 1.65
CA GLY A 118 -2.97 19.93 2.78
C GLY A 118 -1.62 19.28 3.04
N THR A 119 -1.65 18.30 3.92
CA THR A 119 -0.48 17.48 4.28
C THR A 119 -0.83 16.00 4.23
N TYR A 120 0.19 15.16 4.11
CA TYR A 120 0.03 13.71 4.18
C TYR A 120 1.16 13.05 4.96
N THR A 121 0.90 11.82 5.42
CA THR A 121 1.88 10.92 6.04
C THR A 121 1.84 9.58 5.36
N VAL A 122 2.97 8.87 5.33
CA VAL A 122 3.08 7.51 4.79
C VAL A 122 3.81 6.64 5.81
N ASN A 123 3.25 5.49 6.13
CA ASN A 123 3.87 4.46 6.94
C ASN A 123 4.63 3.47 6.07
N ALA A 124 5.60 2.77 6.64
CA ALA A 124 6.44 1.82 5.92
C ALA A 124 5.65 0.65 5.27
N ASP A 125 4.45 0.36 5.75
CA ASP A 125 3.53 -0.66 5.21
C ASP A 125 2.65 -0.16 4.05
N GLY A 126 2.81 1.11 3.65
CA GLY A 126 2.05 1.75 2.58
C GLY A 126 0.69 2.32 3.03
N THR A 127 0.34 2.23 4.30
CA THR A 127 -0.81 2.97 4.84
C THR A 127 -0.44 4.43 5.07
N GLY A 128 -1.43 5.31 5.10
CA GLY A 128 -1.18 6.72 5.37
C GLY A 128 -2.43 7.53 5.64
N THR A 129 -2.20 8.79 5.95
CA THR A 129 -3.27 9.77 6.17
C THR A 129 -3.04 11.01 5.34
N MET A 130 -4.10 11.67 4.91
CA MET A 130 -4.05 13.00 4.35
C MET A 130 -5.07 13.90 5.02
N THR A 131 -4.69 15.15 5.22
CA THR A 131 -5.53 16.20 5.81
C THR A 131 -5.50 17.41 4.89
N PHE A 132 -6.66 17.93 4.51
CA PHE A 132 -6.78 19.09 3.63
C PHE A 132 -7.92 19.99 4.11
N ALA A 133 -7.89 21.24 3.72
CA ALA A 133 -8.79 22.27 4.23
C ALA A 133 -8.84 22.33 5.79
N GLY A 134 -7.76 21.90 6.46
CA GLY A 134 -7.60 21.92 7.91
C GLY A 134 -8.42 20.90 8.71
N ILE A 135 -9.47 20.32 8.14
CA ILE A 135 -10.41 19.47 8.89
C ILE A 135 -10.79 18.17 8.18
N ARG A 136 -10.63 18.08 6.86
CA ARG A 136 -10.99 16.87 6.11
C ARG A 136 -9.84 15.90 6.18
N ARG A 137 -10.12 14.66 6.63
CA ARG A 137 -9.14 13.60 6.77
C ARG A 137 -9.53 12.41 5.92
N ARG A 138 -8.52 11.78 5.34
CA ARG A 138 -8.67 10.50 4.63
C ARG A 138 -7.57 9.55 5.09
N HIS A 139 -7.92 8.29 5.24
CA HIS A 139 -6.95 7.22 5.39
C HIS A 139 -6.83 6.51 4.05
N PHE A 140 -5.62 6.19 3.66
CA PHE A 140 -5.33 5.56 2.38
C PHE A 140 -4.38 4.38 2.50
N VAL A 141 -4.38 3.58 1.45
CA VAL A 141 -3.42 2.51 1.19
C VAL A 141 -2.78 2.77 -0.17
N ILE A 142 -1.48 2.66 -0.26
CA ILE A 142 -0.71 2.72 -1.50
C ILE A 142 -0.75 1.35 -2.16
N GLY A 143 -1.18 1.29 -3.42
CA GLY A 143 -1.17 0.12 -4.27
C GLY A 143 -0.30 0.30 -5.50
N ALA A 144 -0.12 -0.77 -6.26
CA ALA A 144 0.57 -0.79 -7.56
C ALA A 144 1.92 -0.06 -7.56
N GLY A 145 2.72 -0.22 -6.49
CA GLY A 145 4.05 0.37 -6.39
C GLY A 145 4.06 1.90 -6.34
N GLY A 146 3.03 2.53 -5.76
CA GLY A 146 2.90 3.98 -5.67
C GLY A 146 2.08 4.62 -6.80
N ASN A 147 1.56 3.82 -7.73
CA ASN A 147 0.78 4.33 -8.85
C ASN A 147 -0.73 4.42 -8.57
N GLU A 148 -1.19 3.80 -7.51
CA GLU A 148 -2.59 3.82 -7.08
C GLU A 148 -2.70 4.08 -5.58
N LEU A 149 -3.71 4.88 -5.17
CA LEU A 149 -4.16 4.96 -3.79
C LEU A 149 -5.63 4.60 -3.73
N LYS A 150 -6.02 3.85 -2.70
CA LYS A 150 -7.42 3.68 -2.29
C LYS A 150 -7.61 4.32 -0.93
N TYR A 151 -8.71 5.02 -0.75
CA TYR A 151 -8.93 5.76 0.47
C TYR A 151 -10.37 5.81 0.92
N ILE A 152 -10.55 6.12 2.18
CA ILE A 152 -11.84 6.45 2.79
C ILE A 152 -11.77 7.78 3.50
N GLY A 153 -12.86 8.54 3.49
CA GLY A 153 -13.04 9.71 4.35
C GLY A 153 -13.19 9.28 5.80
N THR A 154 -12.50 9.97 6.70
CA THR A 154 -12.50 9.71 8.15
C THR A 154 -12.83 10.97 8.95
N ALA A 155 -13.22 12.05 8.28
CA ALA A 155 -13.78 13.22 8.95
C ALA A 155 -15.17 12.88 9.53
N ALA A 156 -15.51 13.49 10.66
CA ALA A 156 -16.83 13.30 11.26
C ALA A 156 -17.92 13.66 10.24
N SER A 157 -18.92 12.81 10.16
CA SER A 157 -20.08 12.95 9.24
C SER A 157 -19.76 12.83 7.74
N GLU A 158 -18.57 12.41 7.35
CA GLU A 158 -18.22 12.12 5.95
C GLU A 158 -18.21 10.61 5.71
N VAL A 159 -18.97 10.14 4.73
CA VAL A 159 -19.00 8.74 4.29
C VAL A 159 -18.59 8.72 2.82
N THR A 160 -17.30 8.81 2.58
CA THR A 160 -16.74 8.87 1.22
C THR A 160 -15.66 7.79 1.03
N ALA A 161 -15.56 7.31 -0.19
CA ALA A 161 -14.48 6.43 -0.63
C ALA A 161 -14.07 6.78 -2.06
N GLY A 162 -12.83 6.49 -2.41
CA GLY A 162 -12.33 6.78 -3.75
C GLY A 162 -11.00 6.12 -4.06
N SER A 163 -10.56 6.39 -5.27
CA SER A 163 -9.24 5.97 -5.74
C SER A 163 -8.55 7.10 -6.50
N MET A 164 -7.23 7.10 -6.42
CA MET A 164 -6.36 7.99 -7.18
C MET A 164 -5.41 7.16 -8.01
N VAL A 165 -5.17 7.57 -9.25
CA VAL A 165 -4.24 6.92 -10.18
C VAL A 165 -3.25 7.96 -10.67
N ARG A 166 -1.97 7.61 -10.63
CA ARG A 166 -0.87 8.48 -11.09
C ARG A 166 -1.04 8.79 -12.57
N GLN A 167 -0.82 10.06 -12.91
CA GLN A 167 -0.81 10.57 -14.29
C GLN A 167 0.54 10.38 -14.95
#